data_6b092093de585a18e2f95eae99fa803c
#
_entry.id   6b092093de585a18e2f95eae99fa803c
#
_cell.length_a   1.000
_cell.length_b   1.000
_cell.length_c   1.000
_cell.angle_alpha   90.00
_cell.angle_beta   90.00
_cell.angle_gamma   90.00
#
_symmetry.space_group_name_H-M   'P 1'
#
loop_
_entity.id
_entity.type
_entity.pdbx_description
1 polymer ?
#
loop_
_entity_poly.entity_id
_entity_poly.type
_entity_poly.pdbx_seq_one_letter_code
_entity_poly.pdbx_strand_id
1 'polypeptide(L)'
;MRIELLLVVLIFMISHPGVGVDAIVEKEEVSIEVISLKNFKIHKKQRVQILTPEGDKFARLSYAEDEFIRNREFVVRVYDASGDLVDTFTKNVFERELLFKGANYYDDAQVYSLDVSRQNHPYTLEISSITHREWMFDFSWNPISSESVFYKELSLTISRPADLELEIYTNSRIQHTASLEKKVRSDFFKLGGSLGIKKEPFGLKKSGSLVELIFKNFDYNGYRGSLESWESFGLWMNELWRKKSNLNEKALAEIYPDGFQNLNDSAKAKLAFDCIKKNMRYVAITYGIGGLQTASAQKTFQSGYGDCKALTNLMCSILDMVDVESYPALISAGKNDAWIDPNRPTHNFNHVILCVPNQGDTIWVECTSQNAPLNYLSDFTDNRFALLLTPEGGKLVKTPSYFYHENLASRNTTLSISSTGEVEIFFEAEYERLAMERSVFQLKNAGYQDEGLIRYFTNLKSFEVENLEVEEYASDNPRMTVSLRIHDRLFTKKMGKKLLFTPFFYTGQFPAFEEEERTEPIYFRRGYTYVDTIDVIFPTRMTLDKFPESRSVETDFGGYQLETNLLSEAEGVRFVRKVYYKEGEYPKENYSEIKGFFDTIKKDESIKLALIPKS
;
A
#
# COMPACT_ATOMS: atom_id res chain seq x y z
N MET A 1 -40.96 -17.47 6.68
CA MET A 1 -39.56 -17.01 6.85
C MET A 1 -38.53 -17.79 6.02
N ARG A 2 -38.48 -19.15 6.07
CA ARG A 2 -37.56 -19.94 5.19
C ARG A 2 -37.86 -19.82 3.68
N ILE A 3 -39.14 -19.72 3.30
CA ILE A 3 -39.55 -19.63 1.87
C ILE A 3 -39.21 -18.26 1.28
N GLU A 4 -39.34 -17.18 2.04
CA GLU A 4 -38.98 -15.81 1.58
C GLU A 4 -37.47 -15.64 1.44
N LEU A 5 -36.64 -16.22 2.29
CA LEU A 5 -35.19 -16.16 2.20
C LEU A 5 -34.69 -16.92 0.98
N LEU A 6 -35.25 -18.11 0.69
CA LEU A 6 -34.94 -18.90 -0.51
C LEU A 6 -35.38 -18.15 -1.78
N LEU A 7 -36.51 -17.45 -1.74
CA LEU A 7 -37.04 -16.70 -2.84
C LEU A 7 -36.17 -15.46 -3.17
N VAL A 8 -35.69 -14.75 -2.14
CA VAL A 8 -34.79 -13.60 -2.31
C VAL A 8 -33.44 -14.04 -2.88
N VAL A 9 -32.87 -15.13 -2.41
CA VAL A 9 -31.62 -15.71 -2.93
C VAL A 9 -31.83 -16.23 -4.37
N LEU A 10 -32.97 -16.87 -4.65
CA LEU A 10 -33.29 -17.39 -5.97
C LEU A 10 -33.57 -16.26 -6.98
N ILE A 11 -34.29 -15.22 -6.60
CA ILE A 11 -34.53 -14.02 -7.44
C ILE A 11 -33.21 -13.30 -7.70
N PHE A 12 -32.29 -13.28 -6.72
CA PHE A 12 -30.99 -12.65 -6.87
C PHE A 12 -30.04 -13.44 -7.79
N MET A 13 -30.04 -14.78 -7.70
CA MET A 13 -29.28 -15.65 -8.62
C MET A 13 -29.79 -15.56 -10.07
N ILE A 14 -31.09 -15.28 -10.27
CA ILE A 14 -31.68 -15.09 -11.61
C ILE A 14 -31.30 -13.73 -12.20
N SER A 15 -31.12 -12.70 -11.38
CA SER A 15 -30.75 -11.34 -11.82
C SER A 15 -29.25 -11.11 -11.98
N HIS A 16 -28.40 -11.98 -11.39
CA HIS A 16 -26.93 -11.88 -11.45
C HIS A 16 -26.33 -13.28 -11.72
N PRO A 17 -26.49 -13.80 -12.95
CA PRO A 17 -25.92 -15.10 -13.30
C PRO A 17 -24.39 -15.00 -13.30
N GLY A 18 -23.73 -15.68 -12.36
CA GLY A 18 -22.27 -15.78 -12.27
C GLY A 18 -21.66 -15.43 -10.91
N VAL A 19 -22.40 -14.84 -9.98
CA VAL A 19 -21.87 -14.56 -8.63
C VAL A 19 -22.45 -15.57 -7.65
N GLY A 20 -21.62 -16.52 -7.23
CA GLY A 20 -21.94 -17.41 -6.08
C GLY A 20 -21.94 -16.57 -4.79
N VAL A 21 -22.95 -16.73 -3.94
CA VAL A 21 -23.00 -16.08 -2.62
C VAL A 21 -22.43 -17.06 -1.59
N ASP A 22 -21.33 -16.68 -0.95
CA ASP A 22 -20.64 -17.50 0.06
C ASP A 22 -21.23 -17.33 1.46
N ALA A 23 -21.75 -16.14 1.75
CA ALA A 23 -22.35 -15.82 3.04
C ALA A 23 -23.46 -14.77 2.90
N ILE A 24 -24.40 -14.78 3.85
CA ILE A 24 -25.46 -13.78 3.99
C ILE A 24 -25.31 -13.14 5.37
N VAL A 25 -24.97 -11.85 5.42
CA VAL A 25 -25.08 -11.06 6.63
C VAL A 25 -26.54 -10.66 6.78
N GLU A 26 -27.28 -11.40 7.60
CA GLU A 26 -28.71 -11.17 7.82
C GLU A 26 -28.94 -9.82 8.51
N LYS A 27 -28.09 -9.52 9.51
CA LYS A 27 -28.15 -8.29 10.27
C LYS A 27 -26.79 -7.92 10.85
N GLU A 28 -26.41 -6.64 10.76
CA GLU A 28 -25.33 -6.06 11.55
C GLU A 28 -25.80 -4.78 12.19
N GLU A 29 -25.62 -4.65 13.49
CA GLU A 29 -25.95 -3.48 14.28
C GLU A 29 -24.69 -3.01 15.03
N VAL A 30 -24.28 -1.78 14.78
CA VAL A 30 -23.22 -1.11 15.54
C VAL A 30 -23.85 0.04 16.31
N SER A 31 -23.58 0.13 17.60
CA SER A 31 -24.04 1.24 18.44
C SER A 31 -22.86 1.84 19.19
N ILE A 32 -22.64 3.15 19.02
CA ILE A 32 -21.61 3.91 19.70
C ILE A 32 -22.28 4.83 20.71
N GLU A 33 -22.00 4.63 21.98
CA GLU A 33 -22.39 5.50 23.07
C GLU A 33 -21.20 6.37 23.46
N VAL A 34 -21.29 7.67 23.22
CA VAL A 34 -20.29 8.65 23.63
C VAL A 34 -20.67 9.21 25.00
N ILE A 35 -20.02 8.72 26.05
CA ILE A 35 -20.26 9.17 27.41
C ILE A 35 -19.51 10.50 27.66
N SER A 36 -18.29 10.58 27.13
CA SER A 36 -17.45 11.79 27.13
C SER A 36 -16.34 11.62 26.10
N LEU A 37 -15.50 12.65 25.88
CA LEU A 37 -14.32 12.58 25.02
C LEU A 37 -13.26 11.56 25.48
N LYS A 38 -13.41 10.99 26.68
CA LYS A 38 -12.53 9.98 27.27
C LYS A 38 -13.22 8.63 27.49
N ASN A 39 -14.47 8.47 27.09
CA ASN A 39 -15.20 7.24 27.38
C ASN A 39 -16.24 6.97 26.30
N PHE A 40 -15.92 5.98 25.50
CA PHE A 40 -16.74 5.49 24.40
C PHE A 40 -17.07 4.02 24.64
N LYS A 41 -18.32 3.66 24.39
CA LYS A 41 -18.78 2.27 24.46
C LYS A 41 -19.34 1.86 23.11
N ILE A 42 -18.76 0.84 22.50
CA ILE A 42 -19.15 0.34 21.20
C ILE A 42 -19.77 -1.05 21.38
N HIS A 43 -21.01 -1.19 20.97
CA HIS A 43 -21.71 -2.48 20.90
C HIS A 43 -21.79 -2.89 19.45
N LYS A 44 -21.37 -4.11 19.16
CA LYS A 44 -21.54 -4.72 17.84
C LYS A 44 -22.35 -6.02 17.98
N LYS A 45 -23.37 -6.18 17.14
CA LYS A 45 -24.11 -7.42 16.97
C LYS A 45 -24.16 -7.77 15.51
N GLN A 46 -23.88 -9.02 15.17
CA GLN A 46 -23.92 -9.51 13.80
C GLN A 46 -24.53 -10.90 13.76
N ARG A 47 -25.40 -11.12 12.78
CA ARG A 47 -25.92 -12.45 12.45
C ARG A 47 -25.56 -12.73 10.99
N VAL A 48 -24.80 -13.81 10.77
CA VAL A 48 -24.31 -14.18 9.45
C VAL A 48 -24.56 -15.67 9.21
N GLN A 49 -25.16 -16.00 8.07
CA GLN A 49 -25.31 -17.36 7.58
C GLN A 49 -24.16 -17.64 6.60
N ILE A 50 -23.40 -18.68 6.88
CA ILE A 50 -22.26 -19.13 6.07
C ILE A 50 -22.76 -20.27 5.19
N LEU A 51 -22.63 -20.12 3.86
CA LEU A 51 -23.20 -21.02 2.87
C LEU A 51 -22.20 -21.98 2.27
N THR A 52 -20.93 -21.53 2.15
CA THR A 52 -19.84 -22.29 1.52
C THR A 52 -18.56 -22.21 2.37
N PRO A 53 -17.55 -23.07 2.13
CA PRO A 53 -16.26 -22.97 2.80
C PRO A 53 -15.55 -21.61 2.60
N GLU A 54 -15.76 -20.93 1.47
CA GLU A 54 -15.22 -19.60 1.19
C GLU A 54 -15.84 -18.54 2.11
N GLY A 55 -17.05 -18.79 2.63
CA GLY A 55 -17.71 -17.98 3.65
C GLY A 55 -17.15 -18.12 5.06
N ASP A 56 -16.31 -19.13 5.33
CA ASP A 56 -15.70 -19.38 6.66
C ASP A 56 -14.77 -18.26 7.15
N LYS A 57 -14.43 -17.30 6.27
CA LYS A 57 -13.78 -16.05 6.69
C LYS A 57 -14.54 -15.31 7.80
N PHE A 58 -15.87 -15.43 7.88
CA PHE A 58 -16.70 -14.87 8.97
C PHE A 58 -16.63 -15.68 10.27
N ALA A 59 -16.14 -16.93 10.21
CA ALA A 59 -15.92 -17.78 11.38
C ALA A 59 -14.54 -17.59 12.01
N ARG A 60 -13.62 -16.94 11.32
CA ARG A 60 -12.29 -16.57 11.83
C ARG A 60 -12.37 -15.20 12.49
N LEU A 61 -12.61 -15.21 13.79
CA LEU A 61 -12.88 -14.02 14.58
C LEU A 61 -11.61 -13.50 15.22
N SER A 62 -11.47 -12.17 15.28
CA SER A 62 -10.39 -11.53 16.01
C SER A 62 -10.81 -10.19 16.60
N TYR A 63 -10.17 -9.81 17.70
CA TYR A 63 -10.23 -8.46 18.25
C TYR A 63 -8.89 -8.08 18.86
N ALA A 64 -8.60 -6.77 18.91
CA ALA A 64 -7.40 -6.25 19.56
C ALA A 64 -7.74 -5.56 20.88
N GLU A 65 -6.81 -5.61 21.83
CA GLU A 65 -6.77 -4.82 23.06
C GLU A 65 -5.42 -4.16 23.21
N ASP A 66 -5.40 -2.93 23.73
CA ASP A 66 -4.21 -2.18 24.12
C ASP A 66 -4.46 -1.42 25.44
N GLU A 67 -3.60 -0.47 25.79
CA GLU A 67 -3.78 0.36 26.98
C GLU A 67 -5.13 1.10 27.00
N PHE A 68 -5.64 1.53 25.85
CA PHE A 68 -6.82 2.40 25.67
C PHE A 68 -8.08 1.66 25.19
N ILE A 69 -7.95 0.43 24.71
CA ILE A 69 -9.03 -0.35 24.12
C ILE A 69 -9.22 -1.65 24.90
N ARG A 70 -10.41 -1.87 25.43
CA ARG A 70 -10.76 -3.07 26.21
C ARG A 70 -12.05 -3.69 25.71
N ASN A 71 -12.01 -4.96 25.34
CA ASN A 71 -13.20 -5.73 25.05
C ASN A 71 -13.76 -6.31 26.35
N ARG A 72 -14.91 -5.82 26.79
CA ARG A 72 -15.57 -6.24 28.02
C ARG A 72 -16.31 -7.55 27.85
N GLU A 73 -16.90 -7.74 26.67
CA GLU A 73 -17.69 -8.90 26.32
C GLU A 73 -17.44 -9.29 24.86
N PHE A 74 -17.33 -10.59 24.60
CA PHE A 74 -17.33 -11.14 23.25
C PHE A 74 -18.00 -12.51 23.34
N VAL A 75 -19.15 -12.68 22.65
CA VAL A 75 -19.95 -13.92 22.66
C VAL A 75 -20.21 -14.33 21.22
N VAL A 76 -19.99 -15.59 20.93
CA VAL A 76 -20.28 -16.22 19.64
C VAL A 76 -21.21 -17.40 19.86
N ARG A 77 -22.33 -17.43 19.18
CA ARG A 77 -23.26 -18.57 19.16
C ARG A 77 -23.28 -19.17 17.77
N VAL A 78 -23.15 -20.49 17.69
CA VAL A 78 -23.14 -21.25 16.44
C VAL A 78 -24.42 -22.04 16.37
N TYR A 79 -25.15 -21.88 15.26
CA TYR A 79 -26.39 -22.62 14.99
C TYR A 79 -26.16 -23.49 13.75
N ASP A 80 -26.69 -24.71 13.80
CA ASP A 80 -26.64 -25.62 12.66
C ASP A 80 -27.64 -25.23 11.54
N ALA A 81 -27.68 -26.02 10.46
CA ALA A 81 -28.59 -25.81 9.33
C ALA A 81 -30.06 -25.86 9.70
N SER A 82 -30.44 -26.54 10.83
CA SER A 82 -31.79 -26.61 11.35
C SER A 82 -32.17 -25.38 12.16
N GLY A 83 -31.17 -24.60 12.58
CA GLY A 83 -31.34 -23.42 13.42
C GLY A 83 -31.24 -23.74 14.92
N ASP A 84 -30.73 -24.93 15.26
CA ASP A 84 -30.50 -25.32 16.64
C ASP A 84 -29.14 -24.80 17.12
N LEU A 85 -29.09 -24.30 18.36
CA LEU A 85 -27.84 -23.81 18.97
C LEU A 85 -26.94 -25.01 19.28
N VAL A 86 -25.77 -25.07 18.65
CA VAL A 86 -24.82 -26.18 18.82
C VAL A 86 -23.64 -25.80 19.72
N ASP A 87 -23.18 -24.53 19.68
CA ASP A 87 -22.07 -24.07 20.51
C ASP A 87 -22.22 -22.63 20.95
N THR A 88 -21.58 -22.29 22.08
CA THR A 88 -21.43 -20.92 22.58
C THR A 88 -20.00 -20.69 23.07
N PHE A 89 -19.36 -19.69 22.53
CA PHE A 89 -18.01 -19.29 22.89
C PHE A 89 -18.02 -17.90 23.51
N THR A 90 -17.14 -17.68 24.49
CA THR A 90 -16.94 -16.38 25.11
C THR A 90 -15.49 -15.96 24.97
N LYS A 91 -15.14 -14.71 25.31
CA LYS A 91 -13.78 -14.18 25.16
C LYS A 91 -12.69 -15.04 25.83
N ASN A 92 -13.01 -15.87 26.81
CA ASN A 92 -12.05 -16.67 27.57
C ASN A 92 -11.41 -17.82 26.77
N VAL A 93 -11.99 -18.20 25.61
CA VAL A 93 -11.47 -19.26 24.75
C VAL A 93 -10.69 -18.74 23.55
N PHE A 94 -10.59 -17.42 23.39
CA PHE A 94 -9.78 -16.83 22.35
C PHE A 94 -8.30 -17.00 22.66
N GLU A 95 -7.54 -17.40 21.66
CA GLU A 95 -6.08 -17.48 21.72
C GLU A 95 -5.48 -16.07 21.64
N ARG A 96 -4.53 -15.80 22.55
CA ARG A 96 -3.88 -14.49 22.66
C ARG A 96 -2.53 -14.52 21.96
N GLU A 97 -2.29 -13.54 21.10
CA GLU A 97 -1.01 -13.30 20.46
C GLU A 97 -0.61 -11.82 20.52
N LEU A 98 0.68 -11.54 20.45
CA LEU A 98 1.14 -10.17 20.20
C LEU A 98 0.81 -9.79 18.77
N LEU A 99 0.33 -8.56 18.54
CA LEU A 99 -0.02 -8.07 17.22
C LEU A 99 1.19 -8.09 16.28
N PHE A 100 2.36 -7.73 16.78
CA PHE A 100 3.61 -7.76 16.05
C PHE A 100 4.65 -8.65 16.77
N LYS A 101 5.21 -9.61 16.00
CA LYS A 101 6.29 -10.48 16.47
C LYS A 101 7.58 -10.07 15.74
N GLY A 102 8.57 -9.56 16.46
CA GLY A 102 9.89 -9.23 15.87
C GLY A 102 10.78 -8.40 16.78
N ALA A 103 12.10 -8.47 16.57
CA ALA A 103 13.09 -7.75 17.37
C ALA A 103 13.03 -6.21 17.23
N ASN A 104 12.29 -5.70 16.24
CA ASN A 104 12.21 -4.28 15.92
C ASN A 104 10.84 -3.67 16.23
N TYR A 105 10.01 -4.31 17.08
CA TYR A 105 8.69 -3.83 17.46
C TYR A 105 8.53 -3.83 18.99
N TYR A 106 8.08 -2.68 19.53
CA TYR A 106 7.58 -2.56 20.90
C TYR A 106 6.14 -2.07 20.84
N ASP A 107 5.20 -2.96 21.14
CA ASP A 107 3.77 -2.72 21.11
C ASP A 107 3.11 -3.36 22.34
N ASP A 108 2.08 -2.73 22.89
CA ASP A 108 1.22 -3.28 23.93
C ASP A 108 -0.06 -3.93 23.37
N ALA A 109 -0.30 -3.75 22.06
CA ALA A 109 -1.47 -4.31 21.42
C ALA A 109 -1.41 -5.84 21.36
N GLN A 110 -2.49 -6.46 21.78
CA GLN A 110 -2.68 -7.90 21.79
C GLN A 110 -3.86 -8.26 20.89
N VAL A 111 -3.68 -9.26 20.04
CA VAL A 111 -4.75 -9.82 19.23
C VAL A 111 -5.25 -11.10 19.86
N TYR A 112 -6.55 -11.20 19.97
CA TYR A 112 -7.25 -12.38 20.40
C TYR A 112 -7.97 -12.97 19.20
N SER A 113 -7.74 -14.25 18.89
CA SER A 113 -8.30 -14.93 17.73
C SER A 113 -9.01 -16.21 18.11
N LEU A 114 -10.07 -16.55 17.35
CA LEU A 114 -10.83 -17.77 17.50
C LEU A 114 -11.36 -18.19 16.13
N ASP A 115 -11.13 -19.44 15.74
CA ASP A 115 -11.73 -20.06 14.58
C ASP A 115 -12.88 -20.98 15.03
N VAL A 116 -14.10 -20.68 14.59
CA VAL A 116 -15.31 -21.46 14.85
C VAL A 116 -15.90 -22.05 13.57
N SER A 117 -15.11 -22.16 12.49
CA SER A 117 -15.54 -22.74 11.22
C SER A 117 -16.05 -24.19 11.38
N ARG A 118 -16.96 -24.60 10.48
CA ARG A 118 -17.60 -25.91 10.50
C ARG A 118 -17.39 -26.65 9.18
N GLN A 119 -17.30 -27.98 9.26
CA GLN A 119 -17.18 -28.82 8.06
C GLN A 119 -18.50 -28.87 7.27
N ASN A 120 -19.64 -28.79 7.94
CA ASN A 120 -20.95 -28.86 7.32
C ASN A 120 -21.54 -27.47 7.12
N HIS A 121 -21.93 -27.16 5.90
CA HIS A 121 -22.62 -25.93 5.50
C HIS A 121 -24.08 -26.24 5.08
N PRO A 122 -25.04 -25.30 5.22
CA PRO A 122 -24.86 -23.99 5.85
C PRO A 122 -24.89 -24.06 7.38
N TYR A 123 -24.32 -23.06 8.04
CA TYR A 123 -24.47 -22.79 9.45
C TYR A 123 -24.58 -21.29 9.72
N THR A 124 -25.03 -20.88 10.91
CA THR A 124 -25.25 -19.48 11.25
C THR A 124 -24.43 -19.09 12.48
N LEU A 125 -23.81 -17.94 12.42
CA LEU A 125 -23.15 -17.32 13.55
C LEU A 125 -23.93 -16.10 14.04
N GLU A 126 -24.06 -15.98 15.36
CA GLU A 126 -24.51 -14.79 16.05
C GLU A 126 -23.37 -14.28 16.93
N ILE A 127 -22.85 -13.10 16.60
CA ILE A 127 -21.67 -12.53 17.23
C ILE A 127 -22.09 -11.24 17.94
N SER A 128 -21.71 -11.10 19.21
CA SER A 128 -21.92 -9.86 19.97
C SER A 128 -20.65 -9.47 20.71
N SER A 129 -20.34 -8.18 20.72
CA SER A 129 -19.20 -7.64 21.47
C SER A 129 -19.51 -6.29 22.09
N ILE A 130 -18.83 -6.00 23.21
CA ILE A 130 -18.83 -4.70 23.89
C ILE A 130 -17.38 -4.26 24.06
N THR A 131 -17.02 -3.16 23.40
CA THR A 131 -15.69 -2.56 23.46
C THR A 131 -15.76 -1.21 24.14
N HIS A 132 -14.87 -0.96 25.11
CA HIS A 132 -14.64 0.35 25.71
C HIS A 132 -13.38 0.96 25.09
N ARG A 133 -13.45 2.26 24.75
CA ARG A 133 -12.30 3.05 24.26
C ARG A 133 -12.18 4.34 25.08
N GLU A 134 -10.94 4.72 25.38
CA GLU A 134 -10.65 5.93 26.15
C GLU A 134 -10.55 7.19 25.30
N TRP A 135 -10.43 7.06 23.97
CA TRP A 135 -10.38 8.18 23.03
C TRP A 135 -10.89 7.76 21.66
N MET A 136 -11.27 8.74 20.84
CA MET A 136 -11.67 8.55 19.45
C MET A 136 -11.49 9.87 18.68
N PHE A 137 -10.77 9.84 17.58
CA PHE A 137 -10.65 10.96 16.64
C PHE A 137 -11.76 10.89 15.60
N ASP A 138 -11.94 9.72 15.05
CA ASP A 138 -12.94 9.42 14.04
C ASP A 138 -13.44 7.98 14.16
N PHE A 139 -14.49 7.68 13.42
CA PHE A 139 -15.01 6.33 13.25
C PHE A 139 -15.50 6.16 11.82
N SER A 140 -14.91 5.20 11.10
CA SER A 140 -15.30 4.84 9.76
C SER A 140 -16.10 3.55 9.75
N TRP A 141 -17.35 3.59 9.26
CA TRP A 141 -18.20 2.43 9.13
C TRP A 141 -18.26 1.97 7.68
N ASN A 142 -17.65 0.81 7.41
CA ASN A 142 -17.68 0.14 6.13
C ASN A 142 -17.90 -1.36 6.31
N PRO A 143 -19.12 -1.80 6.57
CA PRO A 143 -19.43 -3.21 6.80
C PRO A 143 -19.40 -4.07 5.53
N ILE A 144 -19.38 -3.47 4.33
CA ILE A 144 -19.38 -4.18 3.04
C ILE A 144 -17.94 -4.49 2.64
N SER A 145 -17.55 -5.76 2.69
CA SER A 145 -16.15 -6.16 2.50
C SER A 145 -15.88 -7.13 1.35
N SER A 146 -16.89 -7.83 0.83
CA SER A 146 -16.67 -8.91 -0.16
C SER A 146 -17.82 -9.00 -1.16
N GLU A 147 -17.47 -9.17 -2.45
CA GLU A 147 -18.44 -9.30 -3.55
C GLU A 147 -19.33 -10.56 -3.47
N SER A 148 -18.80 -11.64 -2.89
CA SER A 148 -19.54 -12.89 -2.73
C SER A 148 -20.41 -12.94 -1.46
N VAL A 149 -20.74 -11.78 -0.87
CA VAL A 149 -21.56 -11.67 0.34
C VAL A 149 -22.76 -10.79 0.10
N PHE A 150 -23.92 -11.28 0.51
CA PHE A 150 -25.15 -10.49 0.50
C PHE A 150 -25.42 -9.90 1.90
N TYR A 151 -25.62 -8.58 1.96
CA TYR A 151 -25.89 -7.83 3.19
C TYR A 151 -27.36 -7.41 3.21
N LYS A 152 -28.16 -8.01 4.12
CA LYS A 152 -29.60 -7.80 4.17
C LYS A 152 -29.99 -6.55 4.94
N GLU A 153 -29.44 -6.35 6.13
CA GLU A 153 -29.71 -5.19 6.98
C GLU A 153 -28.46 -4.78 7.75
N LEU A 154 -28.03 -3.56 7.52
CA LEU A 154 -26.87 -2.97 8.20
C LEU A 154 -27.30 -1.67 8.86
N SER A 155 -26.90 -1.45 10.13
CA SER A 155 -27.20 -0.20 10.84
C SER A 155 -26.06 0.25 11.74
N LEU A 156 -25.92 1.57 11.84
CA LEU A 156 -25.05 2.25 12.79
C LEU A 156 -25.86 3.27 13.56
N THR A 157 -25.71 3.30 14.88
CA THR A 157 -26.25 4.32 15.75
C THR A 157 -25.13 4.99 16.50
N ILE A 158 -25.11 6.33 16.56
CA ILE A 158 -24.25 7.05 17.48
C ILE A 158 -25.07 7.96 18.38
N SER A 159 -24.93 7.78 19.71
CA SER A 159 -25.58 8.60 20.73
C SER A 159 -24.53 9.37 21.51
N ARG A 160 -24.72 10.70 21.64
CA ARG A 160 -23.77 11.61 22.29
C ARG A 160 -24.45 12.75 23.02
N PRO A 161 -23.77 13.43 23.98
CA PRO A 161 -24.20 14.71 24.49
C PRO A 161 -24.45 15.70 23.35
N ALA A 162 -25.52 16.50 23.45
CA ALA A 162 -25.96 17.40 22.37
C ALA A 162 -24.97 18.53 22.06
N ASP A 163 -24.15 18.88 23.02
CA ASP A 163 -23.09 19.91 22.94
C ASP A 163 -21.77 19.34 22.38
N LEU A 164 -21.65 18.05 22.17
CA LEU A 164 -20.48 17.43 21.55
C LEU A 164 -20.60 17.53 20.02
N GLU A 165 -19.69 18.28 19.39
CA GLU A 165 -19.67 18.47 17.95
C GLU A 165 -19.09 17.27 17.22
N LEU A 166 -19.81 16.84 16.17
CA LEU A 166 -19.46 15.73 15.31
C LEU A 166 -19.75 16.08 13.87
N GLU A 167 -18.76 15.94 12.99
CA GLU A 167 -18.99 15.97 11.56
C GLU A 167 -19.35 14.59 11.05
N ILE A 168 -20.34 14.54 10.16
CA ILE A 168 -20.92 13.30 9.63
C ILE A 168 -20.86 13.35 8.11
N TYR A 169 -20.17 12.39 7.52
CA TYR A 169 -20.14 12.18 6.07
C TYR A 169 -20.77 10.84 5.74
N THR A 170 -21.66 10.83 4.75
CA THR A 170 -22.39 9.63 4.35
C THR A 170 -22.34 9.43 2.85
N ASN A 171 -22.30 8.17 2.43
CA ASN A 171 -22.52 7.78 1.04
C ASN A 171 -24.01 7.96 0.69
N SER A 172 -24.32 8.28 -0.57
CA SER A 172 -25.70 8.50 -1.06
C SER A 172 -26.65 7.30 -0.89
N ARG A 173 -26.13 6.09 -0.65
CA ARG A 173 -26.91 4.87 -0.39
C ARG A 173 -27.43 4.76 1.04
N ILE A 174 -26.95 5.59 1.96
CA ILE A 174 -27.27 5.53 3.38
C ILE A 174 -28.51 6.34 3.70
N GLN A 175 -29.47 5.72 4.38
CA GLN A 175 -30.57 6.43 5.02
C GLN A 175 -30.11 6.94 6.38
N HIS A 176 -30.22 8.27 6.62
CA HIS A 176 -29.83 8.90 7.88
C HIS A 176 -31.03 9.59 8.53
N THR A 177 -31.19 9.36 9.82
CA THR A 177 -32.16 10.08 10.67
C THR A 177 -31.50 10.49 11.97
N ALA A 178 -31.95 11.62 12.53
CA ALA A 178 -31.41 12.14 13.79
C ALA A 178 -32.55 12.47 14.77
N SER A 179 -32.29 12.29 16.05
CA SER A 179 -33.20 12.67 17.14
C SER A 179 -32.45 13.36 18.25
N LEU A 180 -33.18 14.17 19.06
CA LEU A 180 -32.66 14.84 20.23
C LEU A 180 -33.63 14.63 21.40
N GLU A 181 -33.18 13.88 22.39
CA GLU A 181 -33.97 13.61 23.61
C GLU A 181 -33.14 13.87 24.87
N LYS A 182 -33.65 14.62 25.81
CA LYS A 182 -33.02 14.88 27.13
C LYS A 182 -31.54 15.27 27.05
N LYS A 183 -31.15 16.11 26.06
CA LYS A 183 -29.77 16.53 25.76
C LYS A 183 -28.85 15.44 25.21
N VAL A 184 -29.42 14.31 24.76
CA VAL A 184 -28.69 13.29 24.00
C VAL A 184 -29.11 13.38 22.54
N ARG A 185 -28.16 13.56 21.65
CA ARG A 185 -28.37 13.49 20.20
C ARG A 185 -28.02 12.09 19.73
N SER A 186 -28.95 11.50 18.98
CA SER A 186 -28.73 10.20 18.36
C SER A 186 -28.88 10.32 16.84
N ASP A 187 -27.87 9.86 16.12
CA ASP A 187 -27.87 9.75 14.66
C ASP A 187 -27.92 8.27 14.30
N PHE A 188 -28.89 7.89 13.47
CA PHE A 188 -29.12 6.52 13.01
C PHE A 188 -28.91 6.43 11.51
N PHE A 189 -28.13 5.45 11.08
CA PHE A 189 -27.77 5.16 9.69
C PHE A 189 -28.20 3.75 9.35
N LYS A 190 -28.80 3.58 8.16
CA LYS A 190 -29.29 2.28 7.69
C LYS A 190 -28.92 2.06 6.22
N LEU A 191 -28.51 0.83 5.91
CA LEU A 191 -28.37 0.31 4.55
C LEU A 191 -29.03 -1.06 4.49
N GLY A 192 -29.81 -1.31 3.44
CA GLY A 192 -30.45 -2.61 3.22
C GLY A 192 -30.27 -3.14 1.81
N GLY A 193 -30.27 -4.44 1.67
CA GLY A 193 -30.34 -5.14 0.39
C GLY A 193 -29.16 -4.85 -0.55
N SER A 194 -27.91 -5.06 -0.11
CA SER A 194 -26.72 -4.81 -0.93
C SER A 194 -25.88 -6.07 -1.12
N LEU A 195 -25.40 -6.29 -2.34
CA LEU A 195 -24.22 -7.14 -2.57
C LEU A 195 -22.95 -6.42 -2.16
N GLY A 196 -21.95 -7.22 -1.84
CA GLY A 196 -20.59 -6.72 -1.70
C GLY A 196 -20.07 -6.05 -2.94
N ILE A 197 -19.09 -5.17 -2.75
CA ILE A 197 -18.48 -4.41 -3.84
C ILE A 197 -17.23 -5.17 -4.31
N LYS A 198 -17.16 -5.43 -5.61
CA LYS A 198 -15.94 -5.90 -6.27
C LYS A 198 -14.89 -4.79 -6.20
N LYS A 199 -13.70 -5.11 -5.69
CA LYS A 199 -12.57 -4.18 -5.73
C LYS A 199 -11.97 -4.21 -7.13
N GLU A 200 -12.09 -3.11 -7.83
CA GLU A 200 -11.48 -2.94 -9.14
C GLU A 200 -10.01 -2.55 -9.00
N PRO A 201 -9.08 -3.22 -9.71
CA PRO A 201 -7.67 -2.82 -9.74
C PRO A 201 -7.53 -1.37 -10.22
N PHE A 202 -6.57 -0.64 -9.65
CA PHE A 202 -6.34 0.78 -10.00
C PHE A 202 -7.56 1.71 -9.75
N GLY A 203 -8.52 1.31 -8.91
CA GLY A 203 -9.56 2.22 -8.42
C GLY A 203 -8.97 3.25 -7.46
N LEU A 204 -9.48 4.49 -7.50
CA LEU A 204 -9.17 5.50 -6.50
C LEU A 204 -9.69 5.01 -5.14
N LYS A 205 -8.80 4.82 -4.19
CA LYS A 205 -9.20 4.57 -2.79
C LYS A 205 -9.65 5.88 -2.13
N LYS A 206 -10.67 6.54 -2.69
CA LYS A 206 -11.46 7.49 -1.91
C LYS A 206 -12.08 6.69 -0.79
N SER A 207 -12.07 7.22 0.44
CA SER A 207 -12.65 6.57 1.62
C SER A 207 -13.89 5.75 1.21
N GLY A 208 -13.77 4.42 1.20
CA GLY A 208 -14.87 3.52 0.85
C GLY A 208 -15.87 3.39 2.00
N SER A 209 -15.76 4.27 3.01
CA SER A 209 -16.63 4.30 4.18
C SER A 209 -18.04 4.70 3.78
N LEU A 210 -19.01 3.94 4.25
CA LEU A 210 -20.41 4.28 4.06
C LEU A 210 -20.83 5.44 4.98
N VAL A 211 -20.26 5.48 6.18
CA VAL A 211 -20.40 6.57 7.14
C VAL A 211 -19.04 6.86 7.73
N GLU A 212 -18.69 8.13 7.81
CA GLU A 212 -17.50 8.60 8.50
C GLU A 212 -17.90 9.68 9.52
N LEU A 213 -17.50 9.47 10.76
CA LEU A 213 -17.78 10.31 11.90
C LEU A 213 -16.47 10.94 12.37
N ILE A 214 -16.36 12.27 12.39
CA ILE A 214 -15.15 12.99 12.83
C ILE A 214 -15.51 13.85 14.06
N PHE A 215 -14.84 13.57 15.17
CA PHE A 215 -14.99 14.35 16.40
C PHE A 215 -14.17 15.64 16.27
N LYS A 216 -14.86 16.81 16.23
CA LYS A 216 -14.16 18.11 16.15
C LYS A 216 -13.24 18.33 17.33
N ASN A 217 -13.63 17.89 18.51
CA ASN A 217 -12.83 17.94 19.72
C ASN A 217 -12.59 16.53 20.25
N PHE A 218 -11.40 16.27 20.77
CA PHE A 218 -11.01 14.98 21.33
C PHE A 218 -10.12 15.17 22.57
N ASP A 219 -9.95 14.10 23.35
CA ASP A 219 -9.03 14.05 24.47
C ASP A 219 -8.23 12.73 24.38
N TYR A 220 -6.96 12.84 24.04
CA TYR A 220 -6.05 11.71 23.93
C TYR A 220 -5.15 11.67 25.18
N ASN A 221 -5.44 10.77 26.09
CA ASN A 221 -4.71 10.59 27.35
C ASN A 221 -4.45 11.90 28.14
N GLY A 222 -5.45 12.81 28.20
CA GLY A 222 -5.36 14.09 28.89
C GLY A 222 -4.90 15.27 28.03
N TYR A 223 -4.44 15.02 26.80
CA TYR A 223 -4.12 16.05 25.83
C TYR A 223 -5.35 16.37 24.97
N ARG A 224 -6.00 17.49 25.26
CA ARG A 224 -7.17 17.95 24.51
C ARG A 224 -6.73 18.60 23.20
N GLY A 225 -7.40 18.26 22.11
CA GLY A 225 -7.12 18.78 20.78
C GLY A 225 -8.37 18.96 19.94
N SER A 226 -8.17 19.47 18.73
CA SER A 226 -9.23 19.72 17.77
C SER A 226 -8.85 19.30 16.35
N LEU A 227 -9.83 18.76 15.62
CA LEU A 227 -9.82 18.47 14.18
C LEU A 227 -10.67 19.48 13.39
N GLU A 228 -10.91 20.69 13.90
CA GLU A 228 -11.61 21.74 13.15
C GLU A 228 -10.82 22.21 11.93
N SER A 229 -9.49 22.22 12.03
CA SER A 229 -8.59 22.59 10.94
C SER A 229 -7.29 21.78 11.01
N TRP A 230 -6.56 21.74 9.90
CA TRP A 230 -5.20 21.20 9.88
C TRP A 230 -4.26 21.96 10.82
N GLU A 231 -4.45 23.28 10.93
CA GLU A 231 -3.71 24.15 11.84
C GLU A 231 -3.91 23.72 13.30
N SER A 232 -5.18 23.57 13.75
CA SER A 232 -5.51 23.17 15.13
C SER A 232 -4.97 21.78 15.47
N PHE A 233 -5.03 20.83 14.53
CA PHE A 233 -4.46 19.50 14.74
C PHE A 233 -2.93 19.56 14.85
N GLY A 234 -2.26 20.37 14.02
CA GLY A 234 -0.82 20.57 14.10
C GLY A 234 -0.36 21.24 15.40
N LEU A 235 -1.11 22.24 15.91
CA LEU A 235 -0.85 22.86 17.23
C LEU A 235 -0.93 21.82 18.35
N TRP A 236 -1.92 20.95 18.30
CA TRP A 236 -2.05 19.85 19.27
C TRP A 236 -0.89 18.85 19.18
N MET A 237 -0.46 18.49 17.98
CA MET A 237 0.71 17.61 17.79
C MET A 237 1.99 18.25 18.33
N ASN A 238 2.19 19.56 18.11
CA ASN A 238 3.32 20.32 18.67
C ASN A 238 3.31 20.31 20.20
N GLU A 239 2.13 20.46 20.83
CA GLU A 239 2.01 20.36 22.28
C GLU A 239 2.35 18.95 22.79
N LEU A 240 1.94 17.90 22.07
CA LEU A 240 2.24 16.51 22.41
C LEU A 240 3.76 16.23 22.33
N TRP A 241 4.49 16.91 21.43
CA TRP A 241 5.93 16.79 21.24
C TRP A 241 6.74 17.83 22.01
N ARG A 242 6.08 18.77 22.68
CA ARG A 242 6.76 19.81 23.45
C ARG A 242 7.78 19.24 24.42
N LYS A 243 8.94 19.91 24.53
CA LYS A 243 10.09 19.51 25.36
C LYS A 243 10.76 18.18 24.97
N LYS A 244 10.53 17.70 23.74
CA LYS A 244 11.18 16.47 23.26
C LYS A 244 12.41 16.74 22.37
N SER A 245 12.65 18.00 21.98
CA SER A 245 13.75 18.42 21.08
C SER A 245 15.07 18.72 21.83
N ASN A 246 15.16 18.52 23.14
CA ASN A 246 16.38 18.78 23.88
C ASN A 246 17.51 17.82 23.45
N LEU A 247 18.62 18.39 23.03
CA LEU A 247 19.86 17.69 22.69
C LEU A 247 21.04 18.46 23.28
N ASN A 248 22.07 17.78 23.78
CA ASN A 248 23.22 18.44 24.38
C ASN A 248 24.29 18.80 23.33
N GLU A 249 25.13 19.81 23.64
CA GLU A 249 26.20 20.28 22.75
C GLU A 249 27.25 19.21 22.39
N LYS A 250 27.40 18.15 23.21
CA LYS A 250 28.32 17.05 22.88
C LYS A 250 27.91 16.30 21.62
N ALA A 251 26.59 16.17 21.39
CA ALA A 251 26.09 15.55 20.17
C ALA A 251 26.50 16.34 18.92
N LEU A 252 26.56 17.68 19.01
CA LEU A 252 26.98 18.53 17.91
C LEU A 252 28.44 18.25 17.46
N ALA A 253 29.35 18.12 18.43
CA ALA A 253 30.75 17.83 18.15
C ALA A 253 30.97 16.41 17.55
N GLU A 254 30.05 15.48 17.78
CA GLU A 254 30.11 14.14 17.19
C GLU A 254 29.58 14.12 15.74
N ILE A 255 28.73 15.09 15.36
CA ILE A 255 28.04 15.13 14.06
C ILE A 255 28.77 16.03 13.08
N TYR A 256 29.19 17.20 13.51
CA TYR A 256 29.72 18.24 12.65
C TYR A 256 31.22 18.43 12.83
N PRO A 257 32.00 18.48 11.73
CA PRO A 257 33.44 18.78 11.79
C PRO A 257 33.68 20.26 12.12
N ASP A 258 34.89 20.60 12.52
CA ASP A 258 35.31 21.98 12.74
C ASP A 258 35.08 22.82 11.45
N GLY A 259 34.52 24.01 11.64
CA GLY A 259 34.24 24.93 10.53
C GLY A 259 32.91 24.69 9.81
N PHE A 260 32.03 23.80 10.33
CA PHE A 260 30.72 23.54 9.75
C PHE A 260 29.81 24.78 9.63
N GLN A 261 30.09 25.84 10.40
CA GLN A 261 29.35 27.12 10.33
C GLN A 261 29.38 27.74 8.95
N ASN A 262 30.41 27.45 8.15
CA ASN A 262 30.58 27.95 6.77
C ASN A 262 29.81 27.12 5.73
N LEU A 263 29.17 26.00 6.15
CA LEU A 263 28.37 25.16 5.25
C LEU A 263 27.00 25.77 5.05
N ASN A 264 26.43 25.57 3.85
CA ASN A 264 25.02 25.87 3.59
C ASN A 264 24.09 24.85 4.26
N ASP A 265 22.79 25.16 4.32
CA ASP A 265 21.79 24.34 5.02
C ASP A 265 21.69 22.92 4.45
N SER A 266 21.81 22.74 3.13
CA SER A 266 21.80 21.44 2.48
C SER A 266 23.00 20.57 2.93
N ALA A 267 24.19 21.13 3.02
CA ALA A 267 25.38 20.42 3.49
C ALA A 267 25.28 20.06 4.99
N LYS A 268 24.74 20.98 5.82
CA LYS A 268 24.47 20.70 7.24
C LYS A 268 23.44 19.58 7.38
N ALA A 269 22.35 19.62 6.59
CA ALA A 269 21.33 18.57 6.59
C ALA A 269 21.90 17.21 6.15
N LYS A 270 22.80 17.19 5.17
CA LYS A 270 23.50 15.97 4.72
C LYS A 270 24.33 15.33 5.83
N LEU A 271 25.11 16.12 6.55
CA LEU A 271 25.94 15.62 7.66
C LEU A 271 25.07 15.03 8.79
N ALA A 272 23.99 15.72 9.16
CA ALA A 272 23.03 15.23 10.14
C ALA A 272 22.36 13.91 9.69
N PHE A 273 21.94 13.84 8.45
CA PHE A 273 21.33 12.66 7.87
C PHE A 273 22.29 11.46 7.83
N ASP A 274 23.56 11.68 7.42
CA ASP A 274 24.57 10.63 7.39
C ASP A 274 24.87 10.09 8.80
N CYS A 275 24.86 10.98 9.81
CA CYS A 275 24.98 10.57 11.21
C CYS A 275 23.84 9.65 11.63
N ILE A 276 22.59 10.01 11.31
CA ILE A 276 21.42 9.19 11.62
C ILE A 276 21.51 7.83 10.91
N LYS A 277 21.79 7.81 9.61
CA LYS A 277 21.94 6.57 8.84
C LYS A 277 23.00 5.64 9.42
N LYS A 278 24.12 6.19 9.86
CA LYS A 278 25.27 5.41 10.37
C LYS A 278 25.06 4.88 11.77
N ASN A 279 24.42 5.67 12.66
CA ASN A 279 24.45 5.44 14.09
C ASN A 279 23.10 5.03 14.67
N MET A 280 21.99 5.24 13.94
CA MET A 280 20.65 4.98 14.46
C MET A 280 20.03 3.76 13.78
N ARG A 281 19.26 2.99 14.54
CA ARG A 281 18.48 1.86 14.06
C ARG A 281 16.98 2.17 14.20
N TYR A 282 16.21 1.86 13.16
CA TYR A 282 14.75 1.94 13.23
C TYR A 282 14.18 0.81 14.11
N VAL A 283 13.34 1.20 15.06
CA VAL A 283 12.57 0.30 15.93
C VAL A 283 11.19 0.91 16.12
N ALA A 284 10.14 0.26 15.63
CA ALA A 284 8.78 0.74 15.78
C ALA A 284 8.34 0.71 17.25
N ILE A 285 7.77 1.83 17.73
CA ILE A 285 7.30 1.99 19.11
C ILE A 285 5.86 2.51 19.07
N THR A 286 4.89 1.65 19.40
CA THR A 286 3.45 1.97 19.39
C THR A 286 2.82 1.83 20.78
N TYR A 287 3.61 1.65 21.81
CA TYR A 287 3.17 1.46 23.18
C TYR A 287 2.49 2.70 23.75
N GLY A 288 1.20 2.56 24.11
CA GLY A 288 0.40 3.58 24.76
C GLY A 288 0.43 4.93 24.04
N ILE A 289 0.67 6.02 24.77
CA ILE A 289 0.78 7.37 24.20
C ILE A 289 1.95 7.51 23.22
N GLY A 290 2.96 6.62 23.27
CA GLY A 290 4.08 6.56 22.34
C GLY A 290 3.67 6.23 20.91
N GLY A 291 2.43 5.79 20.68
CA GLY A 291 1.86 5.70 19.34
C GLY A 291 1.87 7.04 18.58
N LEU A 292 1.65 8.17 19.29
CA LEU A 292 1.64 9.53 18.72
C LEU A 292 2.73 10.44 19.30
N GLN A 293 3.10 10.29 20.57
CA GLN A 293 4.14 11.09 21.20
C GLN A 293 5.54 10.57 20.82
N THR A 294 6.46 11.48 20.48
CA THR A 294 7.87 11.14 20.21
C THR A 294 8.69 10.90 21.48
N ALA A 295 9.75 10.10 21.38
CA ALA A 295 10.82 10.09 22.39
C ALA A 295 11.64 11.40 22.35
N SER A 296 12.34 11.74 23.44
CA SER A 296 13.23 12.91 23.41
C SER A 296 14.44 12.67 22.52
N ALA A 297 14.91 13.71 21.82
CA ALA A 297 16.08 13.66 20.95
C ALA A 297 17.33 13.12 21.68
N GLN A 298 17.57 13.59 22.93
CA GLN A 298 18.68 13.13 23.76
C GLN A 298 18.60 11.62 24.04
N LYS A 299 17.41 11.10 24.37
CA LYS A 299 17.24 9.66 24.63
C LYS A 299 17.48 8.85 23.37
N THR A 300 16.93 9.31 22.22
CA THR A 300 17.11 8.64 20.91
C THR A 300 18.59 8.60 20.53
N PHE A 301 19.29 9.73 20.66
CA PHE A 301 20.72 9.83 20.36
C PHE A 301 21.56 8.86 21.23
N GLN A 302 21.31 8.82 22.55
CA GLN A 302 22.04 7.96 23.47
C GLN A 302 21.75 6.47 23.28
N SER A 303 20.51 6.11 22.93
CA SER A 303 20.11 4.70 22.77
C SER A 303 20.51 4.11 21.42
N GLY A 304 20.77 4.94 20.40
CA GLY A 304 21.08 4.52 19.04
C GLY A 304 19.90 3.89 18.29
N TYR A 305 18.65 4.10 18.74
CA TYR A 305 17.46 3.63 18.05
C TYR A 305 16.24 4.51 18.32
N GLY A 306 15.28 4.44 17.42
CA GLY A 306 13.98 5.10 17.55
C GLY A 306 13.02 4.71 16.44
N ASP A 307 11.76 5.09 16.61
CA ASP A 307 10.76 4.98 15.55
C ASP A 307 10.80 6.20 14.61
N CYS A 308 9.88 6.27 13.62
CA CYS A 308 9.82 7.38 12.68
C CYS A 308 9.73 8.74 13.39
N LYS A 309 8.92 8.85 14.45
CA LYS A 309 8.77 10.07 15.24
C LYS A 309 10.06 10.46 15.95
N ALA A 310 10.69 9.49 16.60
CA ALA A 310 11.90 9.71 17.38
C ALA A 310 13.11 10.09 16.51
N LEU A 311 13.30 9.40 15.38
CA LEU A 311 14.38 9.70 14.44
C LEU A 311 14.17 11.05 13.75
N THR A 312 12.95 11.39 13.35
CA THR A 312 12.63 12.70 12.78
C THR A 312 12.80 13.82 13.80
N ASN A 313 12.37 13.62 15.06
CA ASN A 313 12.56 14.59 16.14
C ASN A 313 14.05 14.79 16.45
N LEU A 314 14.86 13.72 16.42
CA LEU A 314 16.31 13.82 16.58
C LEU A 314 16.93 14.64 15.44
N MET A 315 16.54 14.38 14.18
CA MET A 315 17.01 15.13 13.02
C MET A 315 16.66 16.62 13.12
N CYS A 316 15.39 16.96 13.45
CA CYS A 316 14.98 18.34 13.73
C CYS A 316 15.85 18.98 14.81
N SER A 317 16.07 18.28 15.92
CA SER A 317 16.85 18.81 17.06
C SER A 317 18.31 19.08 16.70
N ILE A 318 18.90 18.23 15.84
CA ILE A 318 20.26 18.44 15.33
C ILE A 318 20.32 19.67 14.43
N LEU A 319 19.34 19.84 13.53
CA LEU A 319 19.27 20.97 12.61
C LEU A 319 18.99 22.29 13.32
N ASP A 320 18.14 22.30 14.34
CA ASP A 320 17.87 23.45 15.20
C ASP A 320 19.13 23.98 15.89
N MET A 321 20.02 23.09 16.36
CA MET A 321 21.30 23.48 16.97
C MET A 321 22.29 24.17 16.03
N VAL A 322 22.08 24.10 14.72
CA VAL A 322 22.92 24.71 13.67
C VAL A 322 22.17 25.73 12.83
N ASP A 323 21.04 26.24 13.37
CA ASP A 323 20.17 27.25 12.80
C ASP A 323 19.64 26.89 11.38
N VAL A 324 19.30 25.60 11.17
CA VAL A 324 18.66 25.11 9.95
C VAL A 324 17.19 24.82 10.23
N GLU A 325 16.31 25.57 9.58
CA GLU A 325 14.86 25.42 9.70
C GLU A 325 14.41 24.05 9.20
N SER A 326 13.58 23.35 9.98
CA SER A 326 13.05 22.04 9.60
C SER A 326 11.74 21.72 10.32
N TYR A 327 10.87 20.93 9.69
CA TYR A 327 9.55 20.58 10.19
C TYR A 327 9.28 19.09 10.07
N PRO A 328 8.85 18.41 11.16
CA PRO A 328 8.27 17.09 11.05
C PRO A 328 7.04 17.13 10.14
N ALA A 329 6.87 16.12 9.30
CA ALA A 329 5.77 16.00 8.37
C ALA A 329 5.04 14.66 8.60
N LEU A 330 3.83 14.72 9.13
CA LEU A 330 2.97 13.56 9.28
C LEU A 330 2.47 13.13 7.90
N ILE A 331 2.53 11.84 7.59
CA ILE A 331 2.22 11.33 6.27
C ILE A 331 1.53 9.96 6.34
N SER A 332 0.59 9.69 5.42
CA SER A 332 0.02 8.35 5.26
C SER A 332 0.88 7.55 4.29
N ALA A 333 1.82 6.78 4.84
CA ALA A 333 2.82 6.05 4.08
C ALA A 333 2.35 4.65 3.67
N GLY A 334 2.92 4.12 2.56
CA GLY A 334 2.70 2.75 2.09
C GLY A 334 1.90 2.65 0.79
N LYS A 335 1.80 1.43 0.28
CA LYS A 335 1.08 1.14 -0.99
C LYS A 335 -0.44 1.28 -0.84
N ASN A 336 -0.95 1.04 0.37
CA ASN A 336 -2.36 1.10 0.72
C ASN A 336 -2.67 2.33 1.59
N ASP A 337 -2.00 3.44 1.31
CA ASP A 337 -2.17 4.70 2.00
C ASP A 337 -3.63 5.16 2.06
N ALA A 338 -4.00 5.74 3.17
CA ALA A 338 -5.27 6.44 3.26
C ALA A 338 -5.21 7.70 2.39
N TRP A 339 -6.24 7.91 1.58
CA TRP A 339 -6.38 9.15 0.85
C TRP A 339 -6.70 10.29 1.82
N ILE A 340 -5.94 11.39 1.75
CA ILE A 340 -6.16 12.58 2.56
C ILE A 340 -6.95 13.60 1.74
N ASP A 341 -8.15 13.94 2.21
CA ASP A 341 -8.93 15.04 1.66
C ASP A 341 -8.37 16.37 2.22
N PRO A 342 -7.82 17.27 1.39
CA PRO A 342 -7.23 18.50 1.89
C PRO A 342 -8.23 19.42 2.61
N ASN A 343 -9.53 19.28 2.34
CA ASN A 343 -10.58 20.05 2.96
C ASN A 343 -11.14 19.43 4.25
N ARG A 344 -10.64 18.26 4.64
CA ARG A 344 -11.17 17.48 5.76
C ARG A 344 -10.06 17.01 6.68
N PRO A 345 -9.81 17.74 7.79
CA PRO A 345 -8.82 17.34 8.77
C PRO A 345 -9.12 15.95 9.34
N THR A 346 -8.09 15.13 9.45
CA THR A 346 -8.15 13.75 9.94
C THR A 346 -6.83 13.39 10.60
N HIS A 347 -6.80 12.34 11.42
CA HIS A 347 -5.57 11.80 12.01
C HIS A 347 -4.97 10.63 11.22
N ASN A 348 -5.43 10.35 10.01
CA ASN A 348 -5.06 9.19 9.18
C ASN A 348 -3.61 9.24 8.67
N PHE A 349 -2.67 9.49 9.58
CA PHE A 349 -1.23 9.44 9.34
C PHE A 349 -0.64 8.26 10.09
N ASN A 350 0.27 7.54 9.46
CA ASN A 350 0.92 6.35 10.03
C ASN A 350 2.45 6.45 10.04
N HIS A 351 3.01 7.55 9.53
CA HIS A 351 4.45 7.76 9.40
C HIS A 351 4.83 9.23 9.58
N VAL A 352 6.12 9.49 9.81
CA VAL A 352 6.69 10.83 9.95
C VAL A 352 7.98 10.91 9.16
N ILE A 353 8.08 11.91 8.29
CA ILE A 353 9.28 12.30 7.55
C ILE A 353 9.66 13.73 7.90
N LEU A 354 10.77 14.24 7.36
CA LEU A 354 11.21 15.60 7.61
C LEU A 354 11.15 16.46 6.34
N CYS A 355 10.71 17.71 6.52
CA CYS A 355 10.75 18.79 5.54
C CYS A 355 11.80 19.82 5.98
N VAL A 356 12.76 20.12 5.12
CA VAL A 356 13.77 21.17 5.33
C VAL A 356 13.62 22.20 4.20
N PRO A 357 13.06 23.41 4.46
CA PRO A 357 13.01 24.48 3.48
C PRO A 357 14.41 24.87 3.01
N ASN A 358 14.63 25.05 1.71
CA ASN A 358 15.94 25.35 1.14
C ASN A 358 15.81 26.31 -0.05
N GLN A 359 15.99 27.62 0.16
CA GLN A 359 16.10 28.66 -0.88
C GLN A 359 14.99 28.61 -1.96
N GLY A 360 13.74 28.40 -1.56
CA GLY A 360 12.60 28.31 -2.49
C GLY A 360 12.28 26.90 -2.98
N ASP A 361 13.09 25.91 -2.58
CA ASP A 361 12.88 24.47 -2.76
C ASP A 361 12.75 23.79 -1.41
N THR A 362 12.61 22.48 -1.39
CA THR A 362 12.46 21.68 -0.17
C THR A 362 13.33 20.43 -0.24
N ILE A 363 14.10 20.19 0.81
CA ILE A 363 14.79 18.92 0.99
C ILE A 363 13.88 18.01 1.83
N TRP A 364 13.50 16.87 1.28
CA TRP A 364 12.75 15.85 1.99
C TRP A 364 13.66 14.77 2.55
N VAL A 365 13.42 14.36 3.79
CA VAL A 365 14.28 13.39 4.47
C VAL A 365 13.45 12.23 5.03
N GLU A 366 13.75 11.03 4.56
CA GLU A 366 13.25 9.76 5.12
C GLU A 366 14.21 9.26 6.18
N CYS A 367 13.95 9.60 7.46
CA CYS A 367 14.85 9.30 8.57
C CYS A 367 14.89 7.81 8.95
N THR A 368 13.96 7.00 8.47
CA THR A 368 13.85 5.58 8.84
C THR A 368 14.55 4.63 7.87
N SER A 369 14.86 5.11 6.67
CA SER A 369 15.48 4.30 5.63
C SER A 369 16.99 4.32 5.71
N GLN A 370 17.61 3.14 5.82
CA GLN A 370 19.07 2.99 5.77
C GLN A 370 19.63 3.20 4.35
N ASN A 371 18.80 3.05 3.32
CA ASN A 371 19.23 3.02 1.92
C ASN A 371 18.79 4.24 1.12
N ALA A 372 17.73 4.95 1.51
CA ALA A 372 17.28 6.14 0.78
C ALA A 372 18.37 7.24 0.78
N PRO A 373 18.63 7.88 -0.35
CA PRO A 373 19.46 9.09 -0.39
C PRO A 373 18.71 10.28 0.22
N LEU A 374 19.45 11.31 0.58
CA LEU A 374 18.85 12.59 0.96
C LEU A 374 18.05 13.16 -0.23
N ASN A 375 16.94 13.82 0.06
CA ASN A 375 16.06 14.44 -0.93
C ASN A 375 15.38 13.46 -1.92
N TYR A 376 15.27 12.20 -1.56
CA TYR A 376 14.52 11.20 -2.33
C TYR A 376 13.45 10.55 -1.47
N LEU A 377 12.22 10.59 -1.93
CA LEU A 377 11.09 9.87 -1.36
C LEU A 377 10.71 8.70 -2.26
N SER A 378 10.71 7.52 -1.66
CA SER A 378 10.34 6.29 -2.34
C SER A 378 8.83 6.20 -2.61
N ASP A 379 8.38 5.09 -3.25
CA ASP A 379 6.96 4.82 -3.48
C ASP A 379 6.17 4.72 -2.15
N PHE A 380 6.87 4.65 -1.03
CA PHE A 380 6.31 4.61 0.30
C PHE A 380 5.77 5.98 0.77
N THR A 381 6.38 7.10 0.34
CA THR A 381 6.08 8.46 0.83
C THR A 381 5.96 9.55 -0.25
N ASP A 382 6.18 9.24 -1.53
CA ASP A 382 6.02 10.18 -2.65
C ASP A 382 4.54 10.45 -3.00
N ASN A 383 4.29 11.51 -3.77
CA ASN A 383 3.02 11.86 -4.41
C ASN A 383 1.79 11.76 -3.48
N ARG A 384 1.86 12.40 -2.31
CA ARG A 384 0.76 12.45 -1.32
C ARG A 384 0.76 13.70 -0.48
N PHE A 385 -0.33 13.93 0.27
CA PHE A 385 -0.39 15.00 1.24
C PHE A 385 0.38 14.61 2.51
N ALA A 386 1.14 15.58 3.04
CA ALA A 386 1.81 15.52 4.32
C ALA A 386 1.44 16.76 5.14
N LEU A 387 1.30 16.61 6.45
CA LEU A 387 1.00 17.68 7.38
C LEU A 387 2.28 18.13 8.08
N LEU A 388 2.82 19.28 7.70
CA LEU A 388 3.96 19.91 8.38
C LEU A 388 3.52 20.38 9.77
N LEU A 389 4.32 20.08 10.77
CA LEU A 389 4.15 20.59 12.14
C LEU A 389 4.99 21.86 12.29
N THR A 390 4.42 23.01 11.96
CA THR A 390 5.08 24.34 12.08
C THR A 390 4.74 24.98 13.43
N PRO A 391 5.49 25.99 13.89
CA PRO A 391 5.17 26.71 15.13
C PRO A 391 3.76 27.34 15.13
N GLU A 392 3.25 27.71 13.95
CA GLU A 392 1.92 28.31 13.76
C GLU A 392 0.82 27.24 13.68
N GLY A 393 1.18 25.97 13.60
CA GLY A 393 0.22 24.85 13.50
C GLY A 393 0.49 23.91 12.32
N GLY A 394 -0.51 23.13 11.94
CA GLY A 394 -0.40 22.19 10.83
C GLY A 394 -0.56 22.86 9.47
N LYS A 395 0.38 22.63 8.57
CA LYS A 395 0.32 23.09 7.17
C LYS A 395 0.34 21.91 6.24
N LEU A 396 -0.76 21.71 5.50
CA LEU A 396 -0.85 20.60 4.54
C LEU A 396 -0.10 20.96 3.26
N VAL A 397 0.80 20.07 2.83
CA VAL A 397 1.62 20.22 1.61
C VAL A 397 1.62 18.91 0.82
N LYS A 398 2.03 18.95 -0.46
CA LYS A 398 2.27 17.73 -1.23
C LYS A 398 3.74 17.37 -1.22
N THR A 399 4.04 16.08 -1.07
CA THR A 399 5.37 15.54 -1.30
C THR A 399 5.67 15.47 -2.81
N PRO A 400 6.95 15.42 -3.20
CA PRO A 400 7.36 15.27 -4.60
C PRO A 400 6.64 14.12 -5.30
N SER A 401 6.40 14.30 -6.59
CA SER A 401 5.94 13.23 -7.49
C SER A 401 6.91 13.11 -8.65
N TYR A 402 7.15 11.87 -9.07
CA TYR A 402 8.03 11.60 -10.20
C TYR A 402 7.19 11.21 -11.40
N PHE A 403 7.40 11.91 -12.53
CA PHE A 403 6.67 11.68 -13.76
C PHE A 403 7.12 10.39 -14.47
N TYR A 404 6.32 9.89 -15.38
CA TYR A 404 6.57 8.63 -16.11
C TYR A 404 7.96 8.59 -16.81
N HIS A 405 8.44 9.73 -17.29
CA HIS A 405 9.75 9.83 -17.97
C HIS A 405 10.94 9.84 -17.02
N GLU A 406 10.72 10.10 -15.73
CA GLU A 406 11.74 10.05 -14.67
C GLU A 406 11.85 8.63 -14.07
N ASN A 407 10.80 7.85 -14.14
CA ASN A 407 10.75 6.46 -13.68
C ASN A 407 11.15 5.54 -14.84
N LEU A 408 12.41 5.59 -15.22
CA LEU A 408 12.94 4.92 -16.41
C LEU A 408 13.55 3.57 -16.08
N ALA A 409 13.18 2.55 -16.87
CA ALA A 409 13.89 1.27 -16.95
C ALA A 409 14.43 1.08 -18.37
N SER A 410 15.75 1.12 -18.53
CA SER A 410 16.45 0.87 -19.80
C SER A 410 17.13 -0.49 -19.74
N ARG A 411 16.84 -1.37 -20.69
CA ARG A 411 17.33 -2.75 -20.68
C ARG A 411 17.90 -3.14 -22.04
N ASN A 412 19.12 -3.65 -22.04
CA ASN A 412 19.81 -4.18 -23.20
C ASN A 412 20.06 -5.68 -23.02
N THR A 413 19.67 -6.47 -24.00
CA THR A 413 19.79 -7.92 -23.94
C THR A 413 20.39 -8.48 -25.22
N THR A 414 21.34 -9.38 -25.10
CA THR A 414 21.81 -10.20 -26.20
C THR A 414 21.45 -11.67 -25.94
N LEU A 415 20.72 -12.28 -26.86
CA LEU A 415 20.32 -13.68 -26.83
C LEU A 415 21.11 -14.42 -27.92
N SER A 416 22.15 -15.17 -27.55
CA SER A 416 22.94 -15.97 -28.48
C SER A 416 22.41 -17.40 -28.50
N ILE A 417 21.64 -17.77 -29.54
CA ILE A 417 21.03 -19.10 -29.68
C ILE A 417 22.01 -20.05 -30.39
N SER A 418 22.29 -21.21 -29.76
CA SER A 418 23.13 -22.25 -30.34
C SER A 418 22.35 -23.14 -31.34
N SER A 419 23.04 -23.94 -32.11
CA SER A 419 22.44 -24.93 -33.03
C SER A 419 21.67 -26.04 -32.31
N THR A 420 21.97 -26.27 -31.03
CA THR A 420 21.24 -27.21 -30.16
C THR A 420 19.96 -26.62 -29.61
N GLY A 421 19.83 -25.27 -29.61
CA GLY A 421 18.70 -24.55 -29.08
C GLY A 421 18.90 -23.98 -27.65
N GLU A 422 20.08 -24.17 -27.09
CA GLU A 422 20.50 -23.51 -25.85
C GLU A 422 20.75 -22.04 -26.12
N VAL A 423 20.59 -21.17 -25.10
CA VAL A 423 20.85 -19.75 -25.23
C VAL A 423 21.82 -19.26 -24.16
N GLU A 424 22.74 -18.42 -24.58
CA GLU A 424 23.52 -17.55 -23.71
C GLU A 424 22.83 -16.17 -23.70
N ILE A 425 22.49 -15.68 -22.51
CA ILE A 425 21.79 -14.43 -22.28
C ILE A 425 22.77 -13.49 -21.59
N PHE A 426 23.08 -12.36 -22.24
CA PHE A 426 23.74 -11.24 -21.61
C PHE A 426 22.73 -10.11 -21.47
N PHE A 427 22.51 -9.67 -20.23
CA PHE A 427 21.52 -8.68 -19.87
C PHE A 427 22.16 -7.55 -19.08
N GLU A 428 21.94 -6.33 -19.52
CA GLU A 428 22.31 -5.11 -18.82
C GLU A 428 21.09 -4.22 -18.66
N ALA A 429 20.89 -3.64 -17.47
CA ALA A 429 19.78 -2.75 -17.22
C ALA A 429 20.19 -1.58 -16.34
N GLU A 430 19.60 -0.43 -16.59
CA GLU A 430 19.61 0.73 -15.72
C GLU A 430 18.18 1.08 -15.32
N TYR A 431 17.98 1.28 -14.03
CA TYR A 431 16.70 1.64 -13.43
C TYR A 431 16.87 2.93 -12.67
N GLU A 432 15.98 3.89 -12.92
CA GLU A 432 16.01 5.19 -12.27
C GLU A 432 14.79 5.41 -11.39
N ARG A 433 14.98 6.08 -10.25
CA ARG A 433 13.94 6.48 -9.29
C ARG A 433 13.01 5.31 -8.92
N LEU A 434 11.68 5.47 -9.09
CA LEU A 434 10.71 4.45 -8.71
C LEU A 434 10.77 3.17 -9.57
N ALA A 435 11.36 3.24 -10.79
CA ALA A 435 11.61 2.03 -11.57
C ALA A 435 12.64 1.12 -10.87
N MET A 436 13.60 1.70 -10.15
CA MET A 436 14.56 0.95 -9.32
C MET A 436 13.85 0.15 -8.23
N GLU A 437 12.85 0.73 -7.55
CA GLU A 437 12.12 0.07 -6.46
C GLU A 437 11.24 -1.07 -6.92
N ARG A 438 10.76 -1.02 -8.16
CA ARG A 438 10.01 -2.11 -8.80
C ARG A 438 10.89 -3.23 -9.36
N SER A 439 12.20 -3.01 -9.35
CA SER A 439 13.19 -3.94 -9.88
C SER A 439 13.67 -4.96 -8.83
N VAL A 440 14.78 -5.61 -9.14
CA VAL A 440 15.50 -6.60 -8.32
C VAL A 440 15.79 -6.14 -6.88
N PHE A 441 15.85 -4.82 -6.64
CA PHE A 441 16.26 -4.24 -5.36
C PHE A 441 15.40 -4.67 -4.17
N GLN A 442 14.08 -4.67 -4.30
CA GLN A 442 13.19 -5.09 -3.20
C GLN A 442 13.40 -6.54 -2.79
N LEU A 443 13.73 -7.40 -3.74
CA LEU A 443 13.92 -8.82 -3.48
C LEU A 443 15.29 -9.12 -2.88
N LYS A 444 16.34 -8.40 -3.32
CA LYS A 444 17.68 -8.51 -2.73
C LYS A 444 17.65 -8.13 -1.24
N ASN A 445 16.96 -7.03 -0.90
CA ASN A 445 16.76 -6.63 0.50
C ASN A 445 15.88 -7.59 1.31
N ALA A 446 15.01 -8.36 0.65
CA ALA A 446 14.22 -9.42 1.28
C ALA A 446 14.99 -10.74 1.45
N GLY A 447 16.28 -10.79 1.09
CA GLY A 447 17.16 -11.97 1.28
C GLY A 447 16.99 -13.07 0.22
N TYR A 448 16.38 -12.76 -0.92
CA TYR A 448 16.31 -13.72 -2.02
C TYR A 448 17.71 -13.96 -2.61
N GLN A 449 18.02 -15.22 -2.89
CA GLN A 449 19.23 -15.61 -3.61
C GLN A 449 19.09 -15.34 -5.10
N ASP A 450 20.19 -15.26 -5.82
CA ASP A 450 20.27 -14.87 -7.24
C ASP A 450 19.31 -15.66 -8.14
N GLU A 451 19.20 -16.96 -7.96
CA GLU A 451 18.23 -17.79 -8.70
C GLU A 451 16.77 -17.38 -8.46
N GLY A 452 16.41 -17.09 -7.21
CA GLY A 452 15.06 -16.64 -6.83
C GLY A 452 14.70 -15.30 -7.45
N LEU A 453 15.66 -14.38 -7.51
CA LEU A 453 15.51 -13.09 -8.17
C LEU A 453 15.22 -13.24 -9.66
N ILE A 454 16.05 -14.05 -10.35
CA ILE A 454 15.90 -14.26 -11.79
C ILE A 454 14.58 -14.93 -12.13
N ARG A 455 14.14 -15.94 -11.35
CA ARG A 455 12.83 -16.59 -11.53
C ARG A 455 11.65 -15.64 -11.35
N TYR A 456 11.78 -14.64 -10.49
CA TYR A 456 10.73 -13.64 -10.28
C TYR A 456 10.59 -12.67 -11.47
N PHE A 457 11.73 -12.28 -12.10
CA PHE A 457 11.73 -11.29 -13.19
C PHE A 457 11.63 -11.88 -14.58
N THR A 458 11.81 -13.19 -14.71
CA THR A 458 11.88 -13.85 -16.01
C THR A 458 10.95 -15.06 -16.08
N ASN A 459 10.61 -15.45 -17.30
CA ASN A 459 9.90 -16.70 -17.58
C ASN A 459 10.87 -17.89 -17.76
N LEU A 460 12.15 -17.73 -17.45
CA LEU A 460 13.17 -18.77 -17.59
C LEU A 460 12.93 -19.91 -16.60
N LYS A 461 13.09 -21.15 -17.05
CA LYS A 461 12.77 -22.34 -16.25
C LYS A 461 13.98 -23.18 -15.88
N SER A 462 15.00 -23.22 -16.74
CA SER A 462 16.18 -24.11 -16.60
C SER A 462 17.45 -23.36 -16.98
N PHE A 463 17.93 -22.54 -16.06
CA PHE A 463 19.08 -21.67 -16.29
C PHE A 463 20.16 -21.88 -15.24
N GLU A 464 21.38 -21.58 -15.64
CA GLU A 464 22.57 -21.49 -14.79
C GLU A 464 23.01 -20.01 -14.78
N VAL A 465 23.20 -19.43 -13.59
CA VAL A 465 23.70 -18.07 -13.43
C VAL A 465 25.22 -18.11 -13.44
N GLU A 466 25.84 -17.44 -14.39
CA GLU A 466 27.30 -17.32 -14.44
C GLU A 466 27.78 -16.10 -13.66
N ASN A 467 27.07 -14.98 -13.80
CA ASN A 467 27.36 -13.74 -13.08
C ASN A 467 26.10 -12.91 -12.87
N LEU A 468 25.98 -12.26 -11.70
CA LEU A 468 25.01 -11.23 -11.39
C LEU A 468 25.68 -10.11 -10.59
N GLU A 469 25.78 -8.95 -11.19
CA GLU A 469 26.28 -7.73 -10.55
C GLU A 469 25.16 -6.70 -10.43
N VAL A 470 25.05 -6.09 -9.26
CA VAL A 470 24.09 -5.03 -8.99
C VAL A 470 24.82 -3.90 -8.30
N GLU A 471 24.83 -2.73 -8.92
CA GLU A 471 25.43 -1.51 -8.38
C GLU A 471 24.35 -0.45 -8.15
N GLU A 472 24.37 0.17 -6.98
CA GLU A 472 23.43 1.21 -6.58
C GLU A 472 24.15 2.55 -6.47
N TYR A 473 23.58 3.59 -7.06
CA TYR A 473 24.10 4.94 -7.02
C TYR A 473 23.13 5.82 -6.22
N ALA A 474 23.48 6.04 -4.95
CA ALA A 474 22.72 6.91 -4.05
C ALA A 474 23.06 8.39 -4.32
N SER A 475 22.25 9.03 -5.13
CA SER A 475 22.30 10.47 -5.42
C SER A 475 20.90 11.07 -5.36
N ASP A 476 20.75 12.37 -5.61
CA ASP A 476 19.43 13.02 -5.73
C ASP A 476 18.58 12.42 -6.87
N ASN A 477 19.22 11.74 -7.81
CA ASN A 477 18.59 10.89 -8.81
C ASN A 477 19.07 9.45 -8.61
N PRO A 478 18.45 8.68 -7.69
CA PRO A 478 18.89 7.34 -7.40
C PRO A 478 18.69 6.43 -8.61
N ARG A 479 19.71 5.63 -8.89
CA ARG A 479 19.70 4.68 -9.99
C ARG A 479 20.41 3.39 -9.60
N MET A 480 20.07 2.32 -10.29
CA MET A 480 20.65 1.01 -10.12
C MET A 480 21.02 0.44 -11.48
N THR A 481 22.21 -0.13 -11.59
CA THR A 481 22.58 -0.93 -12.75
C THR A 481 22.58 -2.42 -12.38
N VAL A 482 22.18 -3.25 -13.33
CA VAL A 482 22.18 -4.70 -13.21
C VAL A 482 22.89 -5.27 -14.43
N SER A 483 23.90 -6.11 -14.21
CA SER A 483 24.55 -6.91 -15.24
C SER A 483 24.39 -8.38 -14.91
N LEU A 484 23.89 -9.17 -15.86
CA LEU A 484 23.54 -10.57 -15.66
C LEU A 484 23.98 -11.41 -16.86
N ARG A 485 24.66 -12.52 -16.60
CA ARG A 485 24.97 -13.55 -17.58
C ARG A 485 24.33 -14.88 -17.17
N ILE A 486 23.55 -15.44 -18.07
CA ILE A 486 22.78 -16.68 -17.85
C ILE A 486 22.99 -17.62 -19.04
N HIS A 487 23.06 -18.91 -18.75
CA HIS A 487 22.92 -19.98 -19.74
C HIS A 487 21.62 -20.71 -19.49
N ASP A 488 20.71 -20.78 -20.48
CA ASP A 488 19.47 -21.56 -20.42
C ASP A 488 19.41 -22.63 -21.50
N ARG A 489 19.31 -23.88 -21.05
CA ARG A 489 19.30 -25.05 -21.93
C ARG A 489 17.92 -25.34 -22.53
N LEU A 490 16.87 -24.77 -21.98
CA LEU A 490 15.48 -25.00 -22.38
C LEU A 490 14.80 -23.77 -22.95
N PHE A 491 15.56 -22.72 -23.26
CA PHE A 491 15.03 -21.47 -23.80
C PHE A 491 14.27 -21.66 -25.11
N THR A 492 14.81 -22.53 -26.02
CA THR A 492 14.12 -22.84 -27.26
C THR A 492 13.40 -24.18 -27.18
N LYS A 493 12.28 -24.30 -27.90
CA LYS A 493 11.57 -25.55 -28.09
C LYS A 493 11.82 -26.08 -29.51
N LYS A 494 12.47 -27.24 -29.63
CA LYS A 494 12.73 -27.89 -30.91
C LYS A 494 11.45 -28.52 -31.47
N MET A 495 11.11 -28.21 -32.71
CA MET A 495 9.99 -28.76 -33.44
C MET A 495 10.46 -29.16 -34.85
N GLY A 496 10.85 -30.44 -35.03
CA GLY A 496 11.51 -30.92 -36.23
C GLY A 496 12.86 -30.21 -36.44
N LYS A 497 13.00 -29.49 -37.54
CA LYS A 497 14.18 -28.66 -37.86
C LYS A 497 14.08 -27.22 -37.39
N LYS A 498 12.95 -26.84 -36.78
CA LYS A 498 12.69 -25.48 -36.29
C LYS A 498 13.05 -25.34 -34.81
N LEU A 499 13.54 -24.17 -34.40
CA LEU A 499 13.70 -23.75 -33.00
C LEU A 499 12.71 -22.66 -32.71
N LEU A 500 11.78 -22.90 -31.76
CA LEU A 500 10.76 -21.92 -31.34
C LEU A 500 11.26 -21.23 -30.09
N PHE A 501 11.12 -19.90 -30.01
CA PHE A 501 11.51 -19.09 -28.85
C PHE A 501 10.63 -17.86 -28.69
N THR A 502 10.69 -17.23 -27.53
CA THR A 502 10.05 -15.96 -27.22
C THR A 502 11.13 -14.95 -26.84
N PRO A 503 11.31 -13.84 -27.61
CA PRO A 503 12.41 -12.90 -27.33
C PRO A 503 12.20 -12.12 -26.02
N PHE A 504 10.96 -11.84 -25.65
CA PHE A 504 10.61 -11.13 -24.42
C PHE A 504 10.47 -12.14 -23.28
N PHE A 505 11.54 -12.37 -22.52
CA PHE A 505 11.55 -13.33 -21.42
C PHE A 505 11.32 -12.69 -20.04
N TYR A 506 11.15 -11.36 -19.99
CA TYR A 506 10.80 -10.65 -18.76
C TYR A 506 9.34 -10.93 -18.40
N THR A 507 9.05 -11.05 -17.10
CA THR A 507 7.67 -11.04 -16.62
C THR A 507 7.12 -9.61 -16.64
N GLY A 508 5.91 -9.45 -17.13
CA GLY A 508 5.30 -8.15 -17.34
C GLY A 508 5.19 -7.35 -16.04
N GLN A 509 5.73 -6.16 -16.07
CA GLN A 509 5.58 -5.14 -15.03
C GLN A 509 4.46 -4.15 -15.35
N PHE A 510 3.60 -4.51 -16.30
CA PHE A 510 2.51 -3.66 -16.78
C PHE A 510 1.22 -3.91 -16.02
N PRO A 511 0.34 -2.90 -15.92
CA PRO A 511 -1.00 -3.07 -15.42
C PRO A 511 -1.73 -4.23 -16.14
N ALA A 512 -2.42 -5.06 -15.35
CA ALA A 512 -3.25 -6.14 -15.87
C ALA A 512 -4.70 -5.90 -15.45
N PHE A 513 -5.62 -6.12 -16.39
CA PHE A 513 -7.05 -5.93 -16.23
C PHE A 513 -7.77 -7.23 -16.65
N GLU A 514 -8.51 -7.82 -15.71
CA GLU A 514 -9.23 -9.08 -15.94
C GLU A 514 -10.72 -8.84 -16.20
N GLU A 515 -11.26 -7.73 -15.70
CA GLU A 515 -12.68 -7.38 -15.83
C GLU A 515 -13.06 -7.06 -17.27
N GLU A 516 -14.30 -7.37 -17.67
CA GLU A 516 -14.85 -6.93 -18.95
C GLU A 516 -15.42 -5.51 -18.87
N GLU A 517 -16.02 -5.15 -17.73
CA GLU A 517 -16.62 -3.85 -17.47
C GLU A 517 -16.09 -3.25 -16.18
N ARG A 518 -16.18 -1.93 -16.04
CA ARG A 518 -15.70 -1.18 -14.90
C ARG A 518 -16.71 -0.12 -14.45
N THR A 519 -16.77 0.08 -13.13
CA THR A 519 -17.68 1.05 -12.50
C THR A 519 -16.98 2.30 -12.01
N GLU A 520 -15.68 2.19 -11.66
CA GLU A 520 -14.86 3.27 -11.10
C GLU A 520 -13.84 3.81 -12.11
N PRO A 521 -13.41 5.08 -12.00
CA PRO A 521 -12.28 5.62 -12.74
C PRO A 521 -11.00 4.80 -12.51
N ILE A 522 -10.07 4.83 -13.46
CA ILE A 522 -8.75 4.21 -13.35
C ILE A 522 -7.78 5.25 -12.83
N TYR A 523 -7.07 4.92 -11.76
CA TYR A 523 -6.05 5.78 -11.18
C TYR A 523 -4.68 5.13 -11.27
N PHE A 524 -3.84 5.63 -12.18
CA PHE A 524 -2.41 5.33 -12.18
C PHE A 524 -1.71 6.34 -11.25
N ARG A 525 -1.41 5.91 -10.06
CA ARG A 525 -0.73 6.77 -9.09
C ARG A 525 0.65 7.23 -9.60
N ARG A 526 1.32 6.38 -10.40
CA ARG A 526 2.64 6.63 -10.97
C ARG A 526 2.70 6.12 -12.40
N GLY A 527 3.36 6.89 -13.24
CA GLY A 527 3.73 6.48 -14.57
C GLY A 527 5.13 5.91 -14.63
N TYR A 528 5.43 5.15 -15.68
CA TYR A 528 6.74 4.53 -15.92
C TYR A 528 7.07 4.51 -17.40
N THR A 529 8.37 4.52 -17.71
CA THR A 529 8.91 4.31 -19.04
C THR A 529 9.83 3.10 -19.05
N TYR A 530 9.63 2.22 -20.02
CA TYR A 530 10.45 1.05 -20.27
C TYR A 530 11.01 1.14 -21.70
N VAL A 531 12.32 0.98 -21.83
CA VAL A 531 13.04 0.93 -23.13
C VAL A 531 13.84 -0.35 -23.16
N ASP A 532 13.52 -1.23 -24.10
CA ASP A 532 14.18 -2.51 -24.27
C ASP A 532 14.83 -2.59 -25.64
N THR A 533 16.09 -3.00 -25.67
CA THR A 533 16.80 -3.42 -26.88
C THR A 533 17.16 -4.90 -26.72
N ILE A 534 16.67 -5.73 -27.63
CA ILE A 534 16.92 -7.18 -27.58
C ILE A 534 17.54 -7.61 -28.91
N ASP A 535 18.80 -8.02 -28.88
CA ASP A 535 19.53 -8.59 -30.00
C ASP A 535 19.45 -10.12 -29.92
N VAL A 536 18.88 -10.74 -30.92
CA VAL A 536 18.84 -12.20 -31.03
C VAL A 536 19.80 -12.64 -32.11
N ILE A 537 20.89 -13.29 -31.72
CA ILE A 537 21.92 -13.85 -32.62
C ILE A 537 21.52 -15.28 -32.98
N PHE A 538 21.43 -15.55 -34.28
CA PHE A 538 21.01 -16.85 -34.77
C PHE A 538 22.18 -17.83 -34.91
N PRO A 539 21.91 -19.14 -34.78
CA PRO A 539 22.92 -20.16 -35.14
C PRO A 539 23.29 -20.05 -36.62
N THR A 540 24.54 -20.32 -36.92
CA THR A 540 25.00 -20.39 -38.32
C THR A 540 24.11 -21.30 -39.16
N ARG A 541 23.69 -20.86 -40.35
CA ARG A 541 22.76 -21.56 -41.27
C ARG A 541 21.29 -21.59 -40.83
N MET A 542 20.87 -20.77 -39.86
CA MET A 542 19.47 -20.57 -39.53
C MET A 542 19.04 -19.14 -39.82
N THR A 543 17.77 -18.95 -40.06
CA THR A 543 17.14 -17.62 -40.28
C THR A 543 15.75 -17.59 -39.65
N LEU A 544 15.18 -16.41 -39.45
CA LEU A 544 13.83 -16.27 -38.93
C LEU A 544 12.79 -16.66 -39.99
N ASP A 545 11.80 -17.46 -39.62
CA ASP A 545 10.74 -17.94 -40.50
C ASP A 545 9.84 -16.77 -40.95
N LYS A 546 9.46 -15.91 -39.99
CA LYS A 546 8.64 -14.72 -40.21
C LYS A 546 9.09 -13.58 -39.29
N PHE A 547 9.26 -12.40 -39.86
CA PHE A 547 9.53 -11.19 -39.07
C PHE A 547 8.25 -10.65 -38.43
N PRO A 548 8.28 -10.29 -37.13
CA PRO A 548 7.20 -9.56 -36.50
C PRO A 548 7.01 -8.19 -37.17
N GLU A 549 5.79 -7.74 -37.25
CA GLU A 549 5.48 -6.40 -37.76
C GLU A 549 5.84 -5.34 -36.71
N SER A 550 6.44 -4.25 -37.15
CA SER A 550 6.62 -3.07 -36.31
C SER A 550 5.25 -2.46 -35.98
N ARG A 551 5.12 -1.93 -34.76
CA ARG A 551 3.87 -1.38 -34.26
C ARG A 551 4.11 -0.08 -33.51
N SER A 552 3.18 0.86 -33.65
CA SER A 552 3.16 2.08 -32.86
C SER A 552 1.74 2.41 -32.46
N VAL A 553 1.53 2.65 -31.17
CA VAL A 553 0.26 3.07 -30.57
C VAL A 553 0.53 4.25 -29.67
N GLU A 554 -0.21 5.34 -29.85
CA GLU A 554 -0.10 6.53 -29.02
C GLU A 554 -1.50 6.89 -28.49
N THR A 555 -1.59 7.17 -27.19
CA THR A 555 -2.83 7.52 -26.50
C THR A 555 -2.59 8.66 -25.51
N ASP A 556 -3.64 9.23 -24.94
CA ASP A 556 -3.51 10.28 -23.92
C ASP A 556 -2.85 9.78 -22.64
N PHE A 557 -3.00 8.49 -22.32
CA PHE A 557 -2.48 7.85 -21.11
C PHE A 557 -1.17 7.10 -21.30
N GLY A 558 -0.67 6.91 -22.52
CA GLY A 558 0.58 6.20 -22.76
C GLY A 558 0.88 5.93 -24.21
N GLY A 559 2.08 5.41 -24.47
CA GLY A 559 2.53 5.04 -25.80
C GLY A 559 3.25 3.70 -25.82
N TYR A 560 3.13 3.00 -26.94
CA TYR A 560 3.78 1.72 -27.22
C TYR A 560 4.38 1.73 -28.62
N GLN A 561 5.66 1.39 -28.70
CA GLN A 561 6.40 1.24 -29.96
C GLN A 561 7.19 -0.05 -29.93
N LEU A 562 7.06 -0.86 -30.98
CA LEU A 562 7.88 -2.04 -31.25
C LEU A 562 8.44 -1.94 -32.65
N GLU A 563 9.76 -1.93 -32.76
CA GLU A 563 10.48 -1.96 -34.01
C GLU A 563 11.26 -3.26 -34.14
N THR A 564 11.32 -3.81 -35.33
CA THR A 564 12.07 -5.03 -35.64
C THR A 564 13.02 -4.76 -36.81
N ASN A 565 14.31 -4.93 -36.58
CA ASN A 565 15.35 -4.63 -37.56
C ASN A 565 16.32 -5.82 -37.69
N LEU A 566 16.84 -6.04 -38.92
CA LEU A 566 17.95 -6.99 -39.11
C LEU A 566 19.25 -6.42 -38.53
N LEU A 567 20.04 -7.29 -37.90
CA LEU A 567 21.40 -6.90 -37.51
C LEU A 567 22.32 -6.90 -38.75
N SER A 568 23.05 -5.79 -38.95
CA SER A 568 23.88 -5.59 -40.13
C SER A 568 25.19 -6.40 -40.13
N GLU A 569 25.72 -6.69 -38.93
CA GLU A 569 27.03 -7.35 -38.75
C GLU A 569 26.97 -8.80 -38.32
N ALA A 570 25.77 -9.28 -37.92
CA ALA A 570 25.54 -10.64 -37.46
C ALA A 570 24.26 -11.21 -38.05
N GLU A 571 24.18 -12.55 -38.15
CA GLU A 571 22.94 -13.21 -38.49
C GLU A 571 21.99 -13.09 -37.26
N GLY A 572 21.05 -12.16 -37.33
CA GLY A 572 20.19 -11.89 -36.19
C GLY A 572 19.13 -10.83 -36.42
N VAL A 573 18.36 -10.56 -35.38
CA VAL A 573 17.31 -9.57 -35.36
C VAL A 573 17.41 -8.73 -34.09
N ARG A 574 17.20 -7.42 -34.22
CA ARG A 574 17.07 -6.47 -33.12
C ARG A 574 15.61 -6.08 -32.94
N PHE A 575 15.12 -6.23 -31.73
CA PHE A 575 13.88 -5.65 -31.27
C PHE A 575 14.19 -4.41 -30.45
N VAL A 576 13.53 -3.29 -30.78
CA VAL A 576 13.54 -2.09 -29.96
C VAL A 576 12.12 -1.86 -29.52
N ARG A 577 11.88 -1.87 -28.21
CA ARG A 577 10.57 -1.66 -27.63
C ARG A 577 10.61 -0.46 -26.69
N LYS A 578 9.65 0.45 -26.84
CA LYS A 578 9.40 1.52 -25.90
C LYS A 578 7.96 1.44 -25.43
N VAL A 579 7.77 1.40 -24.10
CA VAL A 579 6.45 1.44 -23.47
C VAL A 579 6.48 2.54 -22.43
N TYR A 580 5.48 3.41 -22.43
CA TYR A 580 5.26 4.28 -21.29
C TYR A 580 3.78 4.41 -20.99
N TYR A 581 3.46 4.66 -19.72
CA TYR A 581 2.14 5.08 -19.28
C TYR A 581 2.27 6.17 -18.23
N LYS A 582 1.33 7.11 -18.27
CA LYS A 582 1.35 8.32 -17.47
C LYS A 582 0.57 8.12 -16.19
N GLU A 583 1.01 8.75 -15.12
CA GLU A 583 0.23 8.94 -13.91
C GLU A 583 -1.00 9.80 -14.20
N GLY A 584 -2.11 9.55 -13.48
CA GLY A 584 -3.34 10.31 -13.66
C GLY A 584 -4.61 9.54 -13.30
N GLU A 585 -5.71 10.28 -13.24
CA GLU A 585 -7.06 9.74 -13.11
C GLU A 585 -7.73 9.74 -14.48
N TYR A 586 -8.17 8.57 -14.93
CA TYR A 586 -8.81 8.37 -16.23
C TYR A 586 -10.26 7.94 -16.02
N PRO A 587 -11.23 8.58 -16.72
CA PRO A 587 -12.63 8.18 -16.64
C PRO A 587 -12.83 6.69 -16.95
N LYS A 588 -13.83 6.08 -16.33
CA LYS A 588 -14.14 4.64 -16.57
C LYS A 588 -14.47 4.34 -18.04
N GLU A 589 -14.92 5.33 -18.80
CA GLU A 589 -15.20 5.26 -20.22
C GLU A 589 -13.95 4.93 -21.06
N ASN A 590 -12.74 5.30 -20.57
CA ASN A 590 -11.46 4.96 -21.19
C ASN A 590 -11.03 3.51 -20.90
N TYR A 591 -11.77 2.75 -20.08
CA TYR A 591 -11.35 1.42 -19.64
C TYR A 591 -11.06 0.46 -20.79
N SER A 592 -11.95 0.38 -21.78
CA SER A 592 -11.78 -0.53 -22.93
C SER A 592 -10.51 -0.19 -23.72
N GLU A 593 -10.20 1.10 -23.89
CA GLU A 593 -9.00 1.56 -24.59
C GLU A 593 -7.74 1.25 -23.78
N ILE A 594 -7.73 1.56 -22.47
CA ILE A 594 -6.61 1.27 -21.56
C ILE A 594 -6.34 -0.24 -21.49
N LYS A 595 -7.38 -1.05 -21.32
CA LYS A 595 -7.26 -2.51 -21.32
C LYS A 595 -6.69 -3.01 -22.64
N GLY A 596 -7.25 -2.58 -23.79
CA GLY A 596 -6.79 -2.97 -25.11
C GLY A 596 -5.33 -2.58 -25.40
N PHE A 597 -4.88 -1.44 -24.86
CA PHE A 597 -3.48 -1.01 -24.93
C PHE A 597 -2.55 -2.01 -24.22
N PHE A 598 -2.82 -2.34 -22.95
CA PHE A 598 -1.99 -3.29 -22.20
C PHE A 598 -2.11 -4.74 -22.70
N ASP A 599 -3.29 -5.16 -23.18
CA ASP A 599 -3.49 -6.46 -23.81
C ASP A 599 -2.67 -6.60 -25.10
N THR A 600 -2.52 -5.50 -25.87
CA THR A 600 -1.67 -5.45 -27.06
C THR A 600 -0.20 -5.67 -26.69
N ILE A 601 0.31 -4.98 -25.68
CA ILE A 601 1.68 -5.16 -25.18
C ILE A 601 1.90 -6.62 -24.75
N LYS A 602 1.01 -7.16 -23.93
CA LYS A 602 1.06 -8.55 -23.43
C LYS A 602 1.04 -9.58 -24.56
N LYS A 603 0.26 -9.32 -25.62
CA LYS A 603 0.22 -10.18 -26.82
C LYS A 603 1.57 -10.17 -27.53
N ASP A 604 2.17 -9.02 -27.74
CA ASP A 604 3.46 -8.90 -28.40
C ASP A 604 4.60 -9.50 -27.55
N GLU A 605 4.55 -9.39 -26.21
CA GLU A 605 5.48 -10.06 -25.29
C GLU A 605 5.43 -11.59 -25.40
N SER A 606 4.25 -12.14 -25.68
CA SER A 606 4.03 -13.58 -25.81
C SER A 606 4.28 -14.15 -27.21
N ILE A 607 4.81 -13.33 -28.14
CA ILE A 607 5.05 -13.74 -29.52
C ILE A 607 6.05 -14.91 -29.57
N LYS A 608 5.66 -15.96 -30.32
CA LYS A 608 6.53 -17.11 -30.58
C LYS A 608 7.14 -16.98 -31.96
N LEU A 609 8.45 -16.94 -32.00
CA LEU A 609 9.24 -16.90 -33.24
C LEU A 609 9.84 -18.27 -33.54
N ALA A 610 10.10 -18.51 -34.81
CA ALA A 610 10.71 -19.74 -35.28
C ALA A 610 11.99 -19.46 -36.09
N LEU A 611 13.08 -20.07 -35.71
CA LEU A 611 14.26 -20.19 -36.58
C LEU A 611 14.12 -21.44 -37.45
N ILE A 612 14.40 -21.29 -38.72
CA ILE A 612 14.40 -22.36 -39.74
C ILE A 612 15.78 -22.47 -40.40
N PRO A 613 16.17 -23.66 -40.91
CA PRO A 613 17.37 -23.76 -41.71
C PRO A 613 17.33 -22.84 -42.94
N LYS A 614 18.45 -22.22 -43.27
CA LYS A 614 18.61 -21.51 -44.56
C LYS A 614 18.50 -22.51 -45.69
N SER A 615 17.77 -22.17 -46.71
CA SER A 615 17.61 -22.96 -47.95
C SER A 615 18.91 -23.08 -48.75
#